data_fba760c95d89a8164004c023ef7da17a
#
_entry.id   fba760c95d89a8164004c023ef7da17a
#
_cell.length_a   1.000
_cell.length_b   1.000
_cell.length_c   1.000
_cell.angle_alpha   90.00
_cell.angle_beta   90.00
_cell.angle_gamma   90.00
#
_symmetry.space_group_name_H-M   'P 1'
#
loop_
_entity.id
_entity.type
_entity.pdbx_description
1 polymer ?
#
loop_
_entity_poly.entity_id
_entity_poly.type
_entity_poly.pdbx_seq_one_letter_code
_entity_poly.pdbx_strand_id
1 'polypeptide(L)'
;MPDVHFYTAASSDDWIGAGVAILIAFVIAQIVDRAIAKRGRTVGELVTRGELSPSAQTRLRLIRRLVFLGIVLIGLFIAALKIPEASKIATGLLASSAVLGLVIGFAARQTLANGIAGILLALTQPIRLGDLVTFEEQTGEVEDMKLTYTYIRLDDGRRMIVPNERLAQSSVVNHTILDTRVQVEVSVWLPPDADLDQAMKLIADEDADISVTVAEVDKEGVRLSATTWAASPGERGRIAADLRARWLRLLREHQLSSTEA
;
A
#
# COMPACT_ATOMS: atom_id res chain seq x y z
N MET A 1 -39.02 43.80 36.16
CA MET A 1 -38.83 42.69 37.10
C MET A 1 -37.79 41.76 36.46
N PRO A 2 -36.61 41.56 37.04
CA PRO A 2 -35.66 40.61 36.48
C PRO A 2 -36.14 39.20 36.86
N ASP A 3 -36.22 38.33 35.83
CA ASP A 3 -36.54 36.91 35.99
C ASP A 3 -35.51 36.24 36.87
N VAL A 4 -35.93 35.93 38.09
CA VAL A 4 -35.14 35.11 39.02
C VAL A 4 -35.16 33.67 38.48
N HIS A 5 -34.17 33.28 37.70
CA HIS A 5 -33.95 31.89 37.38
C HIS A 5 -33.65 31.12 38.67
N PHE A 6 -34.67 30.44 39.21
CA PHE A 6 -34.51 29.48 40.28
C PHE A 6 -33.54 28.41 39.80
N TYR A 7 -32.36 28.34 40.41
CA TYR A 7 -31.48 27.20 40.29
C TYR A 7 -32.19 25.99 40.87
N THR A 8 -32.76 25.17 40.02
CA THR A 8 -33.24 23.86 40.45
C THR A 8 -32.03 23.02 40.77
N ALA A 9 -31.79 22.74 42.05
CA ALA A 9 -30.78 21.79 42.48
C ALA A 9 -31.06 20.42 41.80
N ALA A 10 -29.99 19.70 41.46
CA ALA A 10 -30.11 18.38 40.84
C ALA A 10 -30.99 17.46 41.69
N SER A 11 -32.01 16.88 41.08
CA SER A 11 -32.89 15.92 41.74
C SER A 11 -32.21 14.57 41.92
N SER A 12 -32.76 13.73 42.82
CA SER A 12 -32.31 12.34 42.96
C SER A 12 -32.36 11.58 41.62
N ASP A 13 -33.35 11.89 40.78
CA ASP A 13 -33.55 11.26 39.47
C ASP A 13 -32.45 11.64 38.45
N ASP A 14 -31.92 12.86 38.54
CA ASP A 14 -30.79 13.30 37.70
C ASP A 14 -29.52 12.55 38.04
N TRP A 15 -29.26 12.36 39.34
CA TRP A 15 -28.12 11.58 39.82
C TRP A 15 -28.23 10.09 39.49
N ILE A 16 -29.43 9.52 39.61
CA ILE A 16 -29.74 8.15 39.22
C ILE A 16 -29.52 8.01 37.70
N GLY A 17 -30.07 8.93 36.91
CA GLY A 17 -29.92 8.94 35.45
C GLY A 17 -28.43 9.04 35.00
N ALA A 18 -27.65 9.89 35.68
CA ALA A 18 -26.18 9.98 35.41
C ALA A 18 -25.45 8.71 35.77
N GLY A 19 -25.78 8.11 36.94
CA GLY A 19 -25.19 6.82 37.36
C GLY A 19 -25.49 5.68 36.39
N VAL A 20 -26.76 5.62 35.92
CA VAL A 20 -27.16 4.61 34.92
C VAL A 20 -26.43 4.82 33.60
N ALA A 21 -26.25 6.06 33.14
CA ALA A 21 -25.48 6.34 31.90
C ALA A 21 -24.01 5.89 32.00
N ILE A 22 -23.37 6.15 33.12
CA ILE A 22 -21.99 5.68 33.37
C ILE A 22 -21.93 4.17 33.41
N LEU A 23 -22.86 3.51 34.09
CA LEU A 23 -22.91 2.05 34.16
C LEU A 23 -23.11 1.42 32.78
N ILE A 24 -24.03 1.93 31.98
CA ILE A 24 -24.26 1.46 30.61
C ILE A 24 -23.00 1.65 29.76
N ALA A 25 -22.39 2.82 29.81
CA ALA A 25 -21.15 3.08 29.05
C ALA A 25 -20.02 2.13 29.47
N PHE A 26 -19.85 1.88 30.76
CA PHE A 26 -18.87 0.95 31.27
C PHE A 26 -19.13 -0.49 30.82
N VAL A 27 -20.39 -0.95 30.86
CA VAL A 27 -20.79 -2.28 30.38
C VAL A 27 -20.52 -2.41 28.88
N ILE A 28 -20.88 -1.39 28.09
CA ILE A 28 -20.60 -1.37 26.65
C ILE A 28 -19.08 -1.43 26.41
N ALA A 29 -18.30 -0.60 27.11
CA ALA A 29 -16.84 -0.61 27.02
C ALA A 29 -16.24 -1.99 27.30
N GLN A 30 -16.74 -2.67 28.35
CA GLN A 30 -16.34 -4.05 28.71
C GLN A 30 -16.70 -5.07 27.63
N ILE A 31 -17.91 -4.98 27.06
CA ILE A 31 -18.37 -5.89 25.99
C ILE A 31 -17.50 -5.71 24.76
N VAL A 32 -17.28 -4.46 24.33
CA VAL A 32 -16.44 -4.12 23.16
C VAL A 32 -15.00 -4.57 23.39
N ASP A 33 -14.44 -4.31 24.57
CA ASP A 33 -13.08 -4.75 24.91
C ASP A 33 -12.92 -6.27 24.83
N ARG A 34 -13.87 -7.03 25.37
CA ARG A 34 -13.89 -8.50 25.29
C ARG A 34 -14.07 -8.99 23.85
N ALA A 35 -14.95 -8.33 23.07
CA ALA A 35 -15.18 -8.70 21.67
C ALA A 35 -13.93 -8.51 20.81
N ILE A 36 -13.22 -7.39 20.97
CA ILE A 36 -11.95 -7.13 20.28
C ILE A 36 -10.89 -8.13 20.73
N ALA A 37 -10.81 -8.44 22.03
CA ALA A 37 -9.86 -9.42 22.56
C ALA A 37 -10.10 -10.83 21.99
N LYS A 38 -11.36 -11.27 21.90
CA LYS A 38 -11.72 -12.58 21.36
C LYS A 38 -11.42 -12.69 19.88
N ARG A 39 -11.82 -11.69 19.08
CA ARG A 39 -11.55 -11.69 17.63
C ARG A 39 -10.06 -11.60 17.30
N GLY A 40 -9.30 -10.82 18.06
CA GLY A 40 -7.85 -10.73 17.89
C GLY A 40 -7.13 -12.06 18.10
N ARG A 41 -7.59 -12.90 19.03
CA ARG A 41 -7.05 -14.27 19.24
C ARG A 41 -7.39 -15.21 18.09
N THR A 42 -8.66 -15.21 17.65
CA THR A 42 -9.12 -16.07 16.55
C THR A 42 -8.38 -15.78 15.23
N VAL A 43 -8.16 -14.50 14.91
CA VAL A 43 -7.38 -14.12 13.70
C VAL A 43 -5.91 -14.54 13.83
N GLY A 44 -5.32 -14.45 15.03
CA GLY A 44 -3.96 -14.92 15.28
C GLY A 44 -3.80 -16.42 15.07
N GLU A 45 -4.76 -17.23 15.55
CA GLU A 45 -4.76 -18.68 15.38
C GLU A 45 -4.92 -19.12 13.92
N LEU A 46 -5.73 -18.39 13.13
CA LEU A 46 -5.99 -18.71 11.72
C LEU A 46 -4.83 -18.33 10.78
N VAL A 47 -4.13 -17.22 11.07
CA VAL A 47 -3.11 -16.68 10.16
C VAL A 47 -1.70 -17.19 10.44
N THR A 48 -1.36 -17.47 11.71
CA THR A 48 0.04 -17.76 12.10
C THR A 48 0.29 -19.15 12.68
N ARG A 49 -0.72 -20.04 12.76
CA ARG A 49 -0.60 -21.34 13.46
C ARG A 49 0.04 -21.25 14.86
N GLY A 50 -0.01 -20.07 15.48
CA GLY A 50 0.62 -19.82 16.77
C GLY A 50 0.23 -18.48 17.36
N GLU A 51 0.90 -18.05 18.42
CA GLU A 51 0.65 -16.79 19.11
C GLU A 51 0.94 -15.59 18.21
N LEU A 52 0.12 -14.52 18.35
CA LEU A 52 0.36 -13.23 17.70
C LEU A 52 1.78 -12.74 18.04
N SER A 53 2.47 -12.17 17.04
CA SER A 53 3.78 -11.56 17.27
C SER A 53 3.70 -10.51 18.41
N PRO A 54 4.78 -10.30 19.19
CA PRO A 54 4.79 -9.33 20.29
C PRO A 54 4.36 -7.93 19.86
N SER A 55 4.68 -7.53 18.65
CA SER A 55 4.28 -6.25 18.05
C SER A 55 2.77 -6.17 17.77
N ALA A 56 2.17 -7.23 17.28
CA ALA A 56 0.72 -7.31 17.03
C ALA A 56 -0.08 -7.28 18.34
N GLN A 57 0.40 -7.97 19.38
CA GLN A 57 -0.23 -7.96 20.71
C GLN A 57 -0.19 -6.55 21.34
N THR A 58 0.92 -5.83 21.19
CA THR A 58 1.07 -4.46 21.72
C THR A 58 0.12 -3.50 21.01
N ARG A 59 0.02 -3.56 19.67
CA ARG A 59 -0.92 -2.75 18.89
C ARG A 59 -2.37 -3.02 19.27
N LEU A 60 -2.76 -4.29 19.40
CA LEU A 60 -4.11 -4.67 19.79
C LEU A 60 -4.45 -4.14 21.20
N ARG A 61 -3.52 -4.25 22.15
CA ARG A 61 -3.70 -3.74 23.52
C ARG A 61 -3.90 -2.22 23.53
N LEU A 62 -3.13 -1.49 22.71
CA LEU A 62 -3.26 -0.04 22.58
C LEU A 62 -4.61 0.36 22.02
N ILE A 63 -5.05 -0.27 20.93
CA ILE A 63 -6.36 -0.03 20.30
C ILE A 63 -7.49 -0.29 21.30
N ARG A 64 -7.44 -1.41 22.01
CA ARG A 64 -8.44 -1.75 23.04
C ARG A 64 -8.53 -0.68 24.13
N ARG A 65 -7.40 -0.21 24.63
CA ARG A 65 -7.35 0.87 25.65
C ARG A 65 -7.93 2.17 25.15
N LEU A 66 -7.60 2.57 23.90
CA LEU A 66 -8.12 3.81 23.30
C LEU A 66 -9.64 3.74 23.09
N VAL A 67 -10.13 2.60 22.56
CA VAL A 67 -11.59 2.39 22.38
C VAL A 67 -12.31 2.37 23.72
N PHE A 68 -11.80 1.66 24.71
CA PHE A 68 -12.37 1.63 26.06
C PHE A 68 -12.45 3.03 26.67
N LEU A 69 -11.34 3.78 26.64
CA LEU A 69 -11.27 5.16 27.13
C LEU A 69 -12.27 6.07 26.40
N GLY A 70 -12.37 5.96 25.07
CA GLY A 70 -13.31 6.74 24.27
C GLY A 70 -14.77 6.49 24.68
N ILE A 71 -15.18 5.23 24.85
CA ILE A 71 -16.54 4.87 25.26
C ILE A 71 -16.84 5.39 26.67
N VAL A 72 -15.88 5.25 27.60
CA VAL A 72 -16.05 5.76 28.96
C VAL A 72 -16.14 7.28 29.01
N LEU A 73 -15.33 8.00 28.23
CA LEU A 73 -15.40 9.47 28.13
C LEU A 73 -16.74 9.94 27.55
N ILE A 74 -17.26 9.27 26.52
CA ILE A 74 -18.58 9.55 25.96
C ILE A 74 -19.69 9.32 27.03
N GLY A 75 -19.59 8.21 27.76
CA GLY A 75 -20.55 7.92 28.84
C GLY A 75 -20.51 8.93 29.96
N LEU A 76 -19.31 9.35 30.38
CA LEU A 76 -19.14 10.41 31.40
C LEU A 76 -19.71 11.74 30.90
N PHE A 77 -19.51 12.05 29.64
CA PHE A 77 -20.06 13.25 29.01
C PHE A 77 -21.62 13.23 28.99
N ILE A 78 -22.22 12.10 28.59
CA ILE A 78 -23.67 11.91 28.61
C ILE A 78 -24.21 12.02 30.05
N ALA A 79 -23.53 11.48 31.03
CA ALA A 79 -23.88 11.61 32.44
C ALA A 79 -23.85 13.05 32.93
N ALA A 80 -22.83 13.82 32.53
CA ALA A 80 -22.72 15.24 32.86
C ALA A 80 -23.89 16.09 32.31
N LEU A 81 -24.39 15.72 31.12
CA LEU A 81 -25.59 16.39 30.54
C LEU A 81 -26.87 16.15 31.34
N LYS A 82 -26.97 15.11 32.19
CA LYS A 82 -28.10 14.81 33.03
C LYS A 82 -28.18 15.68 34.29
N ILE A 83 -27.07 16.21 34.73
CA ILE A 83 -26.97 17.01 35.96
C ILE A 83 -27.09 18.49 35.61
N PRO A 84 -28.08 19.24 36.09
CA PRO A 84 -28.34 20.62 35.70
C PRO A 84 -27.14 21.56 35.87
N GLU A 85 -26.36 21.42 36.93
CA GLU A 85 -25.18 22.23 37.20
C GLU A 85 -24.05 21.91 36.22
N ALA A 86 -23.87 20.62 35.88
CA ALA A 86 -22.83 20.16 34.95
C ALA A 86 -23.22 20.34 33.49
N SER A 87 -24.51 20.36 33.17
CA SER A 87 -25.02 20.44 31.80
C SER A 87 -24.62 21.73 31.08
N LYS A 88 -24.55 22.87 31.81
CA LYS A 88 -24.07 24.14 31.24
C LYS A 88 -22.61 24.07 30.83
N ILE A 89 -21.76 23.45 31.66
CA ILE A 89 -20.34 23.23 31.35
C ILE A 89 -20.20 22.22 30.20
N ALA A 90 -20.98 21.15 30.25
CA ALA A 90 -20.98 20.13 29.20
C ALA A 90 -21.43 20.71 27.84
N THR A 91 -22.47 21.57 27.83
CA THR A 91 -22.91 22.25 26.59
C THR A 91 -21.84 23.21 26.05
N GLY A 92 -21.15 23.96 26.92
CA GLY A 92 -20.01 24.79 26.54
C GLY A 92 -18.85 23.96 25.94
N LEU A 93 -18.55 22.80 26.55
CA LEU A 93 -17.57 21.86 26.03
C LEU A 93 -18.01 21.25 24.68
N LEU A 94 -19.30 20.99 24.46
CA LEU A 94 -19.85 20.56 23.17
C LEU A 94 -19.57 21.59 22.06
N ALA A 95 -19.85 22.85 22.32
CA ALA A 95 -19.59 23.93 21.37
C ALA A 95 -18.10 24.01 21.03
N SER A 96 -17.22 23.88 22.02
CA SER A 96 -15.75 23.85 21.83
C SER A 96 -15.27 22.57 21.13
N SER A 97 -15.96 21.44 21.35
CA SER A 97 -15.59 20.14 20.73
C SER A 97 -15.80 20.13 19.23
N ALA A 98 -16.69 20.97 18.68
CA ALA A 98 -16.82 21.14 17.24
C ALA A 98 -15.55 21.68 16.59
N VAL A 99 -14.89 22.66 17.23
CA VAL A 99 -13.61 23.20 16.76
C VAL A 99 -12.49 22.16 16.93
N LEU A 100 -12.44 21.47 18.08
CA LEU A 100 -11.48 20.38 18.29
C LEU A 100 -11.67 19.24 17.28
N GLY A 101 -12.93 18.87 17.00
CA GLY A 101 -13.26 17.86 15.98
C GLY A 101 -12.77 18.25 14.59
N LEU A 102 -12.92 19.53 14.22
CA LEU A 102 -12.41 20.07 12.96
C LEU A 102 -10.88 19.96 12.89
N VAL A 103 -10.17 20.37 13.94
CA VAL A 103 -8.71 20.30 14.01
C VAL A 103 -8.22 18.84 13.92
N ILE A 104 -8.85 17.93 14.68
CA ILE A 104 -8.53 16.50 14.63
C ILE A 104 -8.85 15.91 13.25
N GLY A 105 -9.98 16.30 12.65
CA GLY A 105 -10.37 15.89 11.30
C GLY A 105 -9.34 16.30 10.25
N PHE A 106 -8.87 17.54 10.29
CA PHE A 106 -7.81 18.00 9.40
C PHE A 106 -6.47 17.27 9.66
N ALA A 107 -6.12 17.04 10.91
CA ALA A 107 -4.91 16.28 11.26
C ALA A 107 -4.97 14.82 10.78
N ALA A 108 -6.16 14.19 10.79
CA ALA A 108 -6.38 12.81 10.36
C ALA A 108 -6.62 12.68 8.85
N ARG A 109 -6.83 13.78 8.11
CA ARG A 109 -7.24 13.79 6.69
C ARG A 109 -6.38 12.87 5.81
N GLN A 110 -5.06 13.00 5.90
CA GLN A 110 -4.15 12.22 5.05
C GLN A 110 -4.22 10.71 5.36
N THR A 111 -4.34 10.34 6.63
CA THR A 111 -4.47 8.94 7.03
C THR A 111 -5.78 8.34 6.50
N LEU A 112 -6.89 9.08 6.61
CA LEU A 112 -8.19 8.67 6.09
C LEU A 112 -8.19 8.58 4.57
N ALA A 113 -7.60 9.56 3.87
CA ALA A 113 -7.49 9.57 2.42
C ALA A 113 -6.71 8.34 1.91
N ASN A 114 -5.57 8.00 2.54
CA ASN A 114 -4.83 6.80 2.21
C ASN A 114 -5.62 5.50 2.46
N GLY A 115 -6.39 5.43 3.54
CA GLY A 115 -7.23 4.27 3.82
C GLY A 115 -8.37 4.12 2.79
N ILE A 116 -9.05 5.20 2.44
CA ILE A 116 -10.11 5.23 1.43
C ILE A 116 -9.54 4.86 0.05
N ALA A 117 -8.39 5.45 -0.32
CA ALA A 117 -7.69 5.12 -1.56
C ALA A 117 -7.30 3.64 -1.62
N GLY A 118 -6.81 3.05 -0.53
CA GLY A 118 -6.50 1.63 -0.47
C GLY A 118 -7.71 0.72 -0.69
N ILE A 119 -8.86 1.08 -0.10
CA ILE A 119 -10.12 0.37 -0.36
C ILE A 119 -10.53 0.51 -1.84
N LEU A 120 -10.43 1.72 -2.40
CA LEU A 120 -10.77 1.97 -3.79
C LEU A 120 -9.88 1.18 -4.75
N LEU A 121 -8.57 1.19 -4.55
CA LEU A 121 -7.61 0.41 -5.33
C LEU A 121 -7.92 -1.09 -5.28
N ALA A 122 -8.29 -1.61 -4.09
CA ALA A 122 -8.66 -3.01 -3.93
C ALA A 122 -9.98 -3.38 -4.65
N LEU A 123 -10.93 -2.45 -4.74
CA LEU A 123 -12.22 -2.67 -5.41
C LEU A 123 -12.12 -2.50 -6.93
N THR A 124 -11.44 -1.46 -7.40
CA THR A 124 -11.34 -1.13 -8.84
C THR A 124 -10.22 -1.88 -9.54
N GLN A 125 -9.22 -2.33 -8.80
CA GLN A 125 -8.08 -3.12 -9.26
C GLN A 125 -7.37 -2.56 -10.51
N PRO A 126 -7.01 -1.28 -10.57
CA PRO A 126 -6.22 -0.74 -11.68
C PRO A 126 -4.81 -1.35 -11.70
N ILE A 127 -4.35 -1.82 -10.56
CA ILE A 127 -3.13 -2.59 -10.35
C ILE A 127 -3.45 -3.79 -9.45
N ARG A 128 -2.73 -4.90 -9.63
CA ARG A 128 -2.92 -6.14 -8.88
C ARG A 128 -1.59 -6.61 -8.30
N LEU A 129 -1.63 -7.51 -7.33
CA LEU A 129 -0.43 -8.18 -6.83
C LEU A 129 0.25 -8.95 -7.98
N GLY A 130 1.56 -8.78 -8.14
CA GLY A 130 2.36 -9.36 -9.20
C GLY A 130 2.39 -8.55 -10.49
N ASP A 131 1.62 -7.45 -10.61
CA ASP A 131 1.70 -6.58 -11.78
C ASP A 131 3.05 -5.85 -11.85
N LEU A 132 3.60 -5.73 -13.05
CA LEU A 132 4.71 -4.85 -13.34
C LEU A 132 4.16 -3.46 -13.63
N VAL A 133 4.55 -2.50 -12.82
CA VAL A 133 4.07 -1.13 -12.93
C VAL A 133 5.23 -0.12 -12.95
N THR A 134 5.04 0.97 -13.68
CA THR A 134 5.93 2.14 -13.59
C THR A 134 5.20 3.26 -12.87
N PHE A 135 5.78 3.72 -11.78
CA PHE A 135 5.31 4.83 -10.95
C PHE A 135 6.49 5.78 -10.68
N GLU A 136 6.32 7.08 -11.01
CA GLU A 136 7.36 8.11 -10.83
C GLU A 136 8.73 7.68 -11.39
N GLU A 137 8.74 7.22 -12.65
CA GLU A 137 9.93 6.77 -13.37
C GLU A 137 10.63 5.52 -12.79
N GLN A 138 10.04 4.93 -11.75
CA GLN A 138 10.52 3.67 -11.17
C GLN A 138 9.63 2.52 -11.62
N THR A 139 10.25 1.49 -12.19
CA THR A 139 9.55 0.28 -12.60
C THR A 139 9.79 -0.83 -11.58
N GLY A 140 8.72 -1.54 -11.24
CA GLY A 140 8.80 -2.64 -10.28
C GLY A 140 7.52 -3.46 -10.21
N GLU A 141 7.59 -4.58 -9.52
CA GLU A 141 6.49 -5.51 -9.30
C GLU A 141 5.72 -5.14 -8.02
N VAL A 142 4.39 -5.10 -8.08
CA VAL A 142 3.52 -4.89 -6.93
C VAL A 142 3.63 -6.11 -6.00
N GLU A 143 4.35 -5.96 -4.88
CA GLU A 143 4.62 -7.05 -3.93
C GLU A 143 3.51 -7.23 -2.90
N ASP A 144 2.95 -6.12 -2.39
CA ASP A 144 1.90 -6.14 -1.36
C ASP A 144 1.08 -4.86 -1.39
N MET A 145 -0.22 -4.95 -1.10
CA MET A 145 -1.14 -3.82 -1.01
C MET A 145 -1.81 -3.83 0.37
N LYS A 146 -1.47 -2.86 1.21
CA LYS A 146 -2.08 -2.67 2.52
C LYS A 146 -3.10 -1.54 2.49
N LEU A 147 -3.81 -1.35 3.60
CA LEU A 147 -4.86 -0.34 3.69
C LEU A 147 -4.37 1.08 3.35
N THR A 148 -3.14 1.43 3.74
CA THR A 148 -2.62 2.81 3.60
C THR A 148 -1.42 2.93 2.66
N TYR A 149 -0.74 1.83 2.35
CA TYR A 149 0.46 1.79 1.52
C TYR A 149 0.46 0.60 0.58
N THR A 150 0.99 0.80 -0.62
CA THR A 150 1.33 -0.24 -1.58
C THR A 150 2.85 -0.39 -1.63
N TYR A 151 3.33 -1.63 -1.72
CA TYR A 151 4.74 -1.97 -1.78
C TYR A 151 5.08 -2.43 -3.20
N ILE A 152 6.04 -1.76 -3.82
CA ILE A 152 6.53 -2.07 -5.16
C ILE A 152 7.99 -2.50 -5.01
N ARG A 153 8.31 -3.70 -5.47
CA ARG A 153 9.68 -4.25 -5.49
C ARG A 153 10.34 -3.85 -6.79
N LEU A 154 11.38 -3.04 -6.72
CA LEU A 154 12.17 -2.61 -7.86
C LEU A 154 13.10 -3.73 -8.35
N ASP A 155 13.60 -3.62 -9.59
CA ASP A 155 14.48 -4.60 -10.22
C ASP A 155 15.81 -4.81 -9.46
N ASP A 156 16.29 -3.79 -8.73
CA ASP A 156 17.49 -3.87 -7.88
C ASP A 156 17.24 -4.46 -6.48
N GLY A 157 16.02 -4.93 -6.22
CA GLY A 157 15.61 -5.53 -4.95
C GLY A 157 15.17 -4.53 -3.87
N ARG A 158 15.27 -3.23 -4.10
CA ARG A 158 14.72 -2.21 -3.20
C ARG A 158 13.20 -2.26 -3.21
N ARG A 159 12.60 -1.86 -2.09
CA ARG A 159 11.15 -1.70 -1.95
C ARG A 159 10.77 -0.23 -1.92
N MET A 160 9.97 0.19 -2.88
CA MET A 160 9.31 1.48 -2.87
C MET A 160 8.01 1.34 -2.07
N ILE A 161 7.81 2.22 -1.08
CA ILE A 161 6.60 2.26 -0.26
C ILE A 161 5.80 3.49 -0.67
N VAL A 162 4.69 3.27 -1.35
CA VAL A 162 3.87 4.34 -1.93
C VAL A 162 2.59 4.52 -1.11
N PRO A 163 2.28 5.73 -0.62
CA PRO A 163 0.98 6.03 -0.03
C PRO A 163 -0.14 5.79 -1.05
N ASN A 164 -1.20 5.08 -0.67
CA ASN A 164 -2.28 4.72 -1.58
C ASN A 164 -2.99 5.94 -2.18
N GLU A 165 -3.14 7.02 -1.42
CA GLU A 165 -3.70 8.29 -1.91
C GLU A 165 -2.88 8.82 -3.10
N ARG A 166 -1.53 8.82 -2.99
CA ARG A 166 -0.65 9.28 -4.05
C ARG A 166 -0.73 8.38 -5.28
N LEU A 167 -0.78 7.07 -5.07
CA LEU A 167 -0.92 6.10 -6.15
C LEU A 167 -2.25 6.25 -6.90
N ALA A 168 -3.35 6.49 -6.17
CA ALA A 168 -4.68 6.67 -6.76
C ALA A 168 -4.86 8.02 -7.49
N GLN A 169 -4.06 9.03 -7.16
CA GLN A 169 -4.12 10.37 -7.76
C GLN A 169 -3.12 10.59 -8.90
N SER A 170 -2.18 9.67 -9.08
CA SER A 170 -1.11 9.78 -10.09
C SER A 170 -1.37 8.85 -11.27
N SER A 171 -0.76 9.17 -12.41
CA SER A 171 -0.71 8.25 -13.54
C SER A 171 0.22 7.09 -13.22
N VAL A 172 -0.28 5.87 -13.37
CA VAL A 172 0.48 4.63 -13.25
C VAL A 172 0.43 3.90 -14.58
N VAL A 173 1.58 3.50 -15.08
CA VAL A 173 1.64 2.64 -16.26
C VAL A 173 1.67 1.19 -15.78
N ASN A 174 0.63 0.43 -16.11
CA ASN A 174 0.57 -1.00 -15.81
C ASN A 174 0.92 -1.79 -17.07
N HIS A 175 2.01 -2.55 -17.02
CA HIS A 175 2.54 -3.30 -18.16
C HIS A 175 1.92 -4.70 -18.31
N THR A 176 1.23 -5.19 -17.30
CA THR A 176 0.77 -6.59 -17.22
C THR A 176 -0.74 -6.76 -17.04
N ILE A 177 -1.51 -5.67 -16.98
CA ILE A 177 -2.96 -5.73 -16.73
C ILE A 177 -3.74 -6.47 -17.82
N LEU A 178 -3.30 -6.40 -19.08
CA LEU A 178 -3.91 -7.05 -20.25
C LEU A 178 -3.22 -8.35 -20.61
N ASP A 179 -1.90 -8.39 -20.51
CA ASP A 179 -1.05 -9.55 -20.79
C ASP A 179 0.03 -9.62 -19.70
N THR A 180 0.13 -10.76 -19.04
CA THR A 180 1.12 -10.98 -17.96
C THR A 180 2.54 -11.12 -18.49
N ARG A 181 2.69 -11.35 -19.81
CA ARG A 181 4.02 -11.40 -20.45
C ARG A 181 4.65 -10.01 -20.45
N VAL A 182 5.91 -9.95 -20.13
CA VAL A 182 6.71 -8.72 -20.18
C VAL A 182 7.77 -8.81 -21.26
N GLN A 183 7.92 -7.69 -21.96
CA GLN A 183 8.96 -7.58 -22.96
C GLN A 183 10.35 -7.59 -22.31
N VAL A 184 11.23 -8.40 -22.84
CA VAL A 184 12.64 -8.48 -22.46
C VAL A 184 13.45 -7.95 -23.63
N GLU A 185 14.17 -6.87 -23.40
CA GLU A 185 15.11 -6.30 -24.36
C GLU A 185 16.54 -6.67 -23.98
N VAL A 186 17.28 -7.18 -24.96
CA VAL A 186 18.69 -7.50 -24.81
C VAL A 186 19.45 -6.85 -25.96
N SER A 187 20.50 -6.12 -25.67
CA SER A 187 21.35 -5.51 -26.69
C SER A 187 22.76 -6.06 -26.62
N VAL A 188 23.37 -6.16 -27.82
CA VAL A 188 24.77 -6.55 -28.01
C VAL A 188 25.44 -5.57 -28.97
N TRP A 189 26.72 -5.25 -28.73
CA TRP A 189 27.51 -4.41 -29.59
C TRP A 189 28.31 -5.30 -30.55
N LEU A 190 28.32 -4.92 -31.82
CA LEU A 190 29.11 -5.52 -32.88
C LEU A 190 30.16 -4.52 -33.38
N PRO A 191 31.34 -4.98 -33.77
CA PRO A 191 32.34 -4.12 -34.40
C PRO A 191 31.84 -3.56 -35.73
N PRO A 192 32.39 -2.42 -36.22
CA PRO A 192 31.87 -1.72 -37.40
C PRO A 192 31.99 -2.56 -38.71
N ASP A 193 32.90 -3.52 -38.73
CA ASP A 193 33.19 -4.41 -39.85
C ASP A 193 32.44 -5.74 -39.79
N ALA A 194 31.62 -5.97 -38.78
CA ALA A 194 30.84 -7.20 -38.63
C ALA A 194 29.74 -7.30 -39.70
N ASP A 195 29.49 -8.51 -40.16
CA ASP A 195 28.33 -8.80 -41.02
C ASP A 195 27.01 -8.74 -40.23
N LEU A 196 26.32 -7.61 -40.36
CA LEU A 196 25.07 -7.30 -39.62
C LEU A 196 23.94 -8.26 -40.03
N ASP A 197 23.83 -8.59 -41.31
CA ASP A 197 22.76 -9.45 -41.80
C ASP A 197 22.93 -10.86 -41.26
N GLN A 198 24.15 -11.36 -41.21
CA GLN A 198 24.46 -12.64 -40.61
C GLN A 198 24.19 -12.63 -39.11
N ALA A 199 24.63 -11.60 -38.37
CA ALA A 199 24.39 -11.48 -36.94
C ALA A 199 22.91 -11.42 -36.58
N MET A 200 22.16 -10.60 -37.28
CA MET A 200 20.70 -10.48 -37.10
C MET A 200 19.98 -11.81 -37.35
N LYS A 201 20.36 -12.50 -38.43
CA LYS A 201 19.81 -13.80 -38.77
C LYS A 201 20.11 -14.86 -37.71
N LEU A 202 21.34 -14.94 -37.24
CA LEU A 202 21.76 -15.89 -36.21
C LEU A 202 20.96 -15.69 -34.89
N ILE A 203 20.74 -14.44 -34.49
CA ILE A 203 19.95 -14.14 -33.28
C ILE A 203 18.45 -14.45 -33.49
N ALA A 204 17.92 -14.10 -34.66
CA ALA A 204 16.51 -14.34 -34.99
C ALA A 204 16.19 -15.85 -35.13
N ASP A 205 17.10 -16.64 -35.62
CA ASP A 205 16.93 -18.10 -35.82
C ASP A 205 16.90 -18.88 -34.48
N GLU A 206 17.32 -18.26 -33.34
CA GLU A 206 17.27 -18.91 -32.02
C GLU A 206 15.86 -19.16 -31.49
N ASP A 207 14.94 -18.24 -31.76
CA ASP A 207 13.54 -18.37 -31.33
C ASP A 207 12.63 -17.50 -32.22
N ALA A 208 11.50 -18.06 -32.62
CA ALA A 208 10.52 -17.39 -33.50
C ALA A 208 9.90 -16.12 -32.89
N ASP A 209 9.94 -15.98 -31.56
CA ASP A 209 9.43 -14.82 -30.82
C ASP A 209 10.46 -13.70 -30.66
N ILE A 210 11.69 -13.86 -31.19
CA ILE A 210 12.74 -12.85 -31.14
C ILE A 210 12.63 -11.90 -32.33
N SER A 211 12.48 -10.61 -32.05
CA SER A 211 12.54 -9.53 -33.04
C SER A 211 13.85 -8.76 -32.87
N VAL A 212 14.69 -8.77 -33.94
CA VAL A 212 16.00 -8.12 -33.94
C VAL A 212 15.95 -6.82 -34.73
N THR A 213 16.51 -5.74 -34.16
CA THR A 213 16.60 -4.41 -34.79
C THR A 213 17.97 -3.79 -34.54
N VAL A 214 18.36 -2.89 -35.44
CA VAL A 214 19.52 -2.02 -35.22
C VAL A 214 19.07 -0.86 -34.33
N ALA A 215 19.61 -0.76 -33.12
CA ALA A 215 19.23 0.26 -32.15
C ALA A 215 20.10 1.52 -32.27
N GLU A 216 21.38 1.36 -32.60
CA GLU A 216 22.33 2.48 -32.66
C GLU A 216 23.51 2.14 -33.56
N VAL A 217 24.02 3.15 -34.24
CA VAL A 217 25.23 3.03 -35.07
C VAL A 217 26.14 4.20 -34.72
N ASP A 218 27.38 3.90 -34.33
CA ASP A 218 28.37 4.93 -34.05
C ASP A 218 29.75 4.52 -34.63
N LYS A 219 30.81 5.27 -34.25
CA LYS A 219 32.17 5.02 -34.72
C LYS A 219 32.81 3.76 -34.11
N GLU A 220 32.27 3.31 -32.98
CA GLU A 220 32.78 2.18 -32.20
C GLU A 220 32.11 0.87 -32.63
N GLY A 221 30.94 0.96 -33.31
CA GLY A 221 30.26 -0.21 -33.83
C GLY A 221 28.74 -0.03 -33.99
N VAL A 222 28.05 -1.14 -34.03
CA VAL A 222 26.61 -1.24 -34.18
C VAL A 222 26.01 -1.95 -33.00
N ARG A 223 24.99 -1.32 -32.36
CA ARG A 223 24.21 -1.93 -31.30
C ARG A 223 22.97 -2.60 -31.90
N LEU A 224 22.94 -3.92 -31.82
CA LEU A 224 21.71 -4.67 -32.08
C LEU A 224 20.89 -4.76 -30.80
N SER A 225 19.60 -4.50 -30.91
CA SER A 225 18.63 -4.76 -29.85
C SER A 225 17.68 -5.85 -30.32
N ALA A 226 17.50 -6.85 -29.48
CA ALA A 226 16.56 -7.92 -29.75
C ALA A 226 15.57 -8.02 -28.58
N THR A 227 14.30 -8.19 -28.93
CA THR A 227 13.19 -8.24 -27.99
C THR A 227 12.54 -9.61 -28.03
N THR A 228 12.22 -10.13 -26.85
CA THR A 228 11.43 -11.36 -26.65
C THR A 228 10.46 -11.17 -25.49
N TRP A 229 9.75 -12.21 -25.10
CA TRP A 229 8.75 -12.16 -24.05
C TRP A 229 9.10 -13.10 -22.89
N ALA A 230 9.00 -12.60 -21.67
CA ALA A 230 9.03 -13.39 -20.44
C ALA A 230 7.59 -13.67 -20.00
N ALA A 231 7.33 -14.86 -19.47
CA ALA A 231 6.02 -15.26 -19.01
C ALA A 231 5.57 -14.45 -17.76
N SER A 232 6.54 -13.95 -17.00
CA SER A 232 6.27 -13.14 -15.79
C SER A 232 7.36 -12.09 -15.56
N PRO A 233 7.05 -10.98 -14.85
CA PRO A 233 8.03 -9.96 -14.51
C PRO A 233 9.27 -10.48 -13.77
N GLY A 234 9.08 -11.44 -12.85
CA GLY A 234 10.16 -12.01 -12.05
C GLY A 234 11.19 -12.81 -12.85
N GLU A 235 10.84 -13.26 -14.08
CA GLU A 235 11.75 -14.01 -14.96
C GLU A 235 12.58 -13.12 -15.90
N ARG A 236 12.17 -11.84 -16.05
CA ARG A 236 12.77 -10.90 -17.02
C ARG A 236 14.30 -10.82 -16.91
N GLY A 237 14.80 -10.61 -15.71
CA GLY A 237 16.25 -10.47 -15.48
C GLY A 237 17.03 -11.73 -15.80
N ARG A 238 16.51 -12.91 -15.43
CA ARG A 238 17.15 -14.22 -15.71
C ARG A 238 17.17 -14.49 -17.22
N ILE A 239 16.04 -14.30 -17.90
CA ILE A 239 15.93 -14.50 -19.35
C ILE A 239 16.90 -13.56 -20.10
N ALA A 240 16.94 -12.27 -19.70
CA ALA A 240 17.87 -11.31 -20.32
C ALA A 240 19.34 -11.71 -20.14
N ALA A 241 19.72 -12.20 -18.96
CA ALA A 241 21.09 -12.65 -18.69
C ALA A 241 21.45 -13.91 -19.52
N ASP A 242 20.53 -14.89 -19.56
CA ASP A 242 20.71 -16.13 -20.30
C ASP A 242 20.82 -15.88 -21.81
N LEU A 243 19.98 -15.02 -22.38
CA LEU A 243 20.01 -14.65 -23.79
C LEU A 243 21.30 -13.92 -24.13
N ARG A 244 21.71 -12.94 -23.30
CA ARG A 244 22.95 -12.20 -23.52
C ARG A 244 24.15 -13.13 -23.55
N ALA A 245 24.24 -14.09 -22.62
CA ALA A 245 25.31 -15.04 -22.56
C ALA A 245 25.32 -16.01 -23.77
N ARG A 246 24.14 -16.42 -24.26
CA ARG A 246 24.02 -17.28 -25.46
C ARG A 246 24.42 -16.53 -26.72
N TRP A 247 23.91 -15.33 -26.94
CA TRP A 247 24.21 -14.54 -28.13
C TRP A 247 25.71 -14.16 -28.23
N LEU A 248 26.31 -13.79 -27.09
CA LEU A 248 27.76 -13.53 -27.08
C LEU A 248 28.57 -14.76 -27.47
N ARG A 249 28.17 -15.96 -27.07
CA ARG A 249 28.83 -17.21 -27.51
C ARG A 249 28.62 -17.46 -29.00
N LEU A 250 27.38 -17.37 -29.46
CA LEU A 250 27.01 -17.56 -30.86
C LEU A 250 27.77 -16.60 -31.80
N LEU A 251 27.81 -15.31 -31.45
CA LEU A 251 28.51 -14.29 -32.23
C LEU A 251 30.04 -14.51 -32.24
N ARG A 252 30.63 -14.99 -31.13
CA ARG A 252 32.05 -15.35 -31.08
C ARG A 252 32.38 -16.55 -31.94
N GLU A 253 31.56 -17.58 -31.94
CA GLU A 253 31.75 -18.79 -32.77
C GLU A 253 31.75 -18.46 -34.26
N HIS A 254 31.01 -17.42 -34.67
CA HIS A 254 30.94 -16.94 -36.05
C HIS A 254 31.87 -15.74 -36.33
N GLN A 255 32.76 -15.39 -35.42
CA GLN A 255 33.75 -14.29 -35.55
C GLN A 255 33.10 -12.91 -35.77
N LEU A 256 31.86 -12.71 -35.29
CA LEU A 256 31.07 -11.46 -35.41
C LEU A 256 31.18 -10.56 -34.19
N SER A 257 31.88 -10.95 -33.13
CA SER A 257 32.13 -10.11 -31.94
C SER A 257 33.60 -9.72 -31.89
N SER A 258 33.90 -8.51 -31.39
CA SER A 258 35.28 -8.08 -31.15
C SER A 258 36.02 -9.08 -30.23
N THR A 259 37.16 -9.60 -30.70
CA THR A 259 38.06 -10.44 -29.91
C THR A 259 39.08 -9.51 -29.22
N GLU A 260 38.64 -8.60 -28.37
CA GLU A 260 39.55 -7.93 -27.45
C GLU A 260 39.48 -8.60 -26.08
N ALA A 261 40.62 -9.26 -25.77
CA ALA A 261 40.95 -9.80 -24.44
C ALA A 261 41.42 -8.65 -23.53
#